data_480de6fecc01114c78452f7a4b51451c
#
_entry.id   480de6fecc01114c78452f7a4b51451c
#
_cell.length_a   1.000
_cell.length_b   1.000
_cell.length_c   1.000
_cell.angle_alpha   90.00
_cell.angle_beta   90.00
_cell.angle_gamma   90.00
#
_symmetry.space_group_name_H-M   'P 1'
#
loop_
_entity.id
_entity.type
_entity.pdbx_description
1 polymer ?
#
loop_
_entity_poly.entity_id
_entity_poly.type
_entity_poly.pdbx_seq_one_letter_code
_entity_poly.pdbx_strand_id
1 'polypeptide(L)'
;MQEEKEVVNEEAKTAEQSEEAKTAAGCCQGRKKDAKEAEKEDKKSAKFGKKKKIEELEEEIVKLKEEAAANKNAYFKAYADTENLKKRLQSESDNVRKYRIQSFAMEILPVLDNLERALDVKVDDQNVKNYAKGFEMIYQQLVHILNQEGVKEIEALDKPFDPNFHQALMQEAKDGVESGMVIEVLQKGYMLKDRVLRATLVKVSE
;
A
#
# COMPACT_ATOMS: atom_id res chain seq x y z
N MET A 1 -12.38 -13.28 -22.30
CA MET A 1 -13.64 -12.51 -22.12
C MET A 1 -14.54 -12.51 -23.38
N GLN A 2 -14.44 -13.52 -24.22
CA GLN A 2 -15.38 -13.72 -25.35
C GLN A 2 -16.00 -15.11 -25.35
N GLU A 3 -15.52 -16.06 -24.56
CA GLU A 3 -16.06 -17.43 -24.50
C GLU A 3 -17.17 -17.64 -23.45
N GLU A 4 -17.39 -16.72 -22.52
CA GLU A 4 -18.45 -16.84 -21.49
C GLU A 4 -19.82 -16.29 -21.92
N LYS A 5 -19.94 -15.73 -23.13
CA LYS A 5 -21.22 -15.20 -23.64
C LYS A 5 -22.00 -16.17 -24.55
N GLU A 6 -21.39 -17.26 -24.95
CA GLU A 6 -22.09 -18.24 -25.83
C GLU A 6 -22.85 -19.32 -25.06
N VAL A 7 -22.47 -19.62 -23.81
CA VAL A 7 -23.12 -20.69 -23.02
C VAL A 7 -24.51 -20.29 -22.47
N VAL A 8 -24.77 -18.99 -22.29
CA VAL A 8 -26.04 -18.49 -21.73
C VAL A 8 -27.17 -18.41 -22.78
N ASN A 9 -26.87 -18.53 -24.07
CA ASN A 9 -27.86 -18.35 -25.15
C ASN A 9 -28.41 -19.66 -25.74
N GLU A 10 -27.87 -20.81 -25.31
CA GLU A 10 -28.38 -22.14 -25.79
C GLU A 10 -29.43 -22.74 -24.85
N GLU A 11 -29.49 -22.38 -23.58
CA GLU A 11 -30.52 -22.88 -22.65
C GLU A 11 -31.88 -22.18 -22.76
N ALA A 12 -31.97 -21.04 -23.45
CA ALA A 12 -33.22 -20.30 -23.64
C ALA A 12 -34.05 -20.79 -24.86
N LYS A 13 -33.52 -21.68 -25.72
CA LYS A 13 -34.20 -22.12 -26.96
C LYS A 13 -34.87 -23.47 -26.84
N THR A 14 -34.74 -24.20 -25.74
CA THR A 14 -35.35 -25.52 -25.56
C THR A 14 -36.67 -25.53 -24.79
N ALA A 15 -37.17 -24.35 -24.36
CA ALA A 15 -38.42 -24.24 -23.59
C ALA A 15 -39.69 -23.89 -24.42
N GLU A 16 -39.58 -23.64 -25.72
CA GLU A 16 -40.71 -23.18 -26.55
C GLU A 16 -41.32 -24.21 -27.54
N GLN A 17 -40.94 -25.50 -27.44
CA GLN A 17 -41.45 -26.51 -28.40
C GLN A 17 -42.25 -27.65 -27.78
N SER A 18 -43.15 -27.40 -26.83
CA SER A 18 -44.06 -28.45 -26.33
C SER A 18 -45.54 -28.05 -26.14
N GLU A 19 -46.06 -27.10 -26.91
CA GLU A 19 -47.48 -26.73 -26.87
C GLU A 19 -48.14 -26.74 -28.24
N GLU A 20 -48.09 -27.85 -28.96
CA GLU A 20 -49.05 -28.10 -30.04
C GLU A 20 -49.20 -29.62 -30.25
N ALA A 21 -50.21 -30.22 -29.66
CA ALA A 21 -50.98 -31.32 -30.17
C ALA A 21 -51.98 -31.87 -29.13
N LYS A 22 -53.26 -31.59 -29.32
CA LYS A 22 -54.34 -32.57 -29.10
C LYS A 22 -55.69 -31.93 -29.17
N THR A 23 -56.20 -31.88 -30.40
CA THR A 23 -57.63 -31.94 -30.69
C THR A 23 -57.94 -33.28 -31.29
N ALA A 24 -58.80 -34.05 -30.64
CA ALA A 24 -59.77 -34.97 -31.29
C ALA A 24 -60.63 -35.64 -30.21
N ALA A 25 -61.82 -35.26 -30.16
CA ALA A 25 -63.19 -35.86 -30.22
C ALA A 25 -63.36 -37.30 -29.70
N GLY A 26 -64.41 -37.46 -28.89
CA GLY A 26 -65.12 -38.74 -28.83
C GLY A 26 -65.91 -38.97 -27.54
N CYS A 27 -67.16 -38.54 -27.56
CA CYS A 27 -68.39 -39.16 -27.05
C CYS A 27 -68.27 -40.25 -25.96
N CYS A 28 -68.90 -40.02 -24.77
CA CYS A 28 -69.98 -40.88 -24.24
C CYS A 28 -70.52 -40.23 -22.93
N GLN A 29 -71.84 -39.95 -22.98
CA GLN A 29 -72.64 -39.52 -21.84
C GLN A 29 -72.97 -40.70 -20.94
N GLY A 30 -72.87 -40.54 -19.64
CA GLY A 30 -73.50 -41.42 -18.65
C GLY A 30 -72.70 -41.64 -17.40
N ARG A 31 -73.20 -41.09 -16.28
CA ARG A 31 -72.78 -41.13 -14.86
C ARG A 31 -72.02 -39.90 -14.42
N LYS A 32 -72.78 -38.84 -14.31
CA LYS A 32 -72.34 -37.57 -13.78
C LYS A 32 -73.23 -37.29 -12.55
N LYS A 33 -72.80 -37.73 -11.36
CA LYS A 33 -73.14 -37.01 -10.11
C LYS A 33 -72.15 -37.32 -8.99
N ASP A 34 -71.64 -38.54 -8.84
CA ASP A 34 -70.72 -38.90 -7.70
C ASP A 34 -69.25 -38.70 -7.97
N ALA A 35 -68.82 -38.53 -9.26
CA ALA A 35 -67.42 -38.23 -9.61
C ALA A 35 -67.04 -36.74 -9.48
N LYS A 36 -68.03 -35.83 -9.32
CA LYS A 36 -67.73 -34.40 -9.26
C LYS A 36 -67.36 -33.91 -7.84
N GLU A 37 -67.67 -34.63 -6.77
CA GLU A 37 -67.24 -34.27 -5.42
C GLU A 37 -65.85 -34.81 -5.10
N ALA A 38 -65.49 -36.03 -5.49
CA ALA A 38 -64.16 -36.58 -5.31
C ALA A 38 -63.10 -35.81 -6.12
N GLU A 39 -63.38 -35.41 -7.39
CA GLU A 39 -62.48 -34.57 -8.17
C GLU A 39 -62.31 -33.15 -7.63
N LYS A 40 -63.23 -32.64 -6.83
CA LYS A 40 -63.10 -31.31 -6.18
C LYS A 40 -62.23 -31.35 -4.93
N GLU A 41 -62.25 -32.46 -4.19
CA GLU A 41 -61.39 -32.64 -2.98
C GLU A 41 -59.94 -32.94 -3.41
N ASP A 42 -59.71 -33.77 -4.42
CA ASP A 42 -58.35 -34.01 -4.96
C ASP A 42 -57.75 -32.74 -5.60
N LYS A 43 -58.55 -31.93 -6.27
CA LYS A 43 -58.09 -30.64 -6.83
C LYS A 43 -57.84 -29.57 -5.74
N LYS A 44 -58.53 -29.66 -4.61
CA LYS A 44 -58.28 -28.75 -3.45
C LYS A 44 -57.03 -29.18 -2.68
N SER A 45 -56.81 -30.48 -2.45
CA SER A 45 -55.62 -31.00 -1.81
C SER A 45 -54.34 -30.78 -2.63
N ALA A 46 -54.42 -31.00 -3.96
CA ALA A 46 -53.33 -30.73 -4.89
C ALA A 46 -53.01 -29.22 -5.02
N LYS A 47 -54.03 -28.34 -4.94
CA LYS A 47 -53.81 -26.88 -4.89
C LYS A 47 -53.20 -26.42 -3.57
N PHE A 48 -53.56 -27.04 -2.45
CA PHE A 48 -53.01 -26.70 -1.14
C PHE A 48 -51.53 -27.15 -0.99
N GLY A 49 -51.21 -28.35 -1.51
CA GLY A 49 -49.83 -28.83 -1.57
C GLY A 49 -48.93 -28.01 -2.51
N LYS A 50 -49.47 -27.51 -3.63
CA LYS A 50 -48.73 -26.59 -4.51
C LYS A 50 -48.52 -25.20 -3.88
N LYS A 51 -49.49 -24.69 -3.15
CA LYS A 51 -49.29 -23.41 -2.42
C LYS A 51 -48.22 -23.48 -1.36
N LYS A 52 -48.20 -24.56 -0.54
CA LYS A 52 -47.12 -24.76 0.45
C LYS A 52 -45.73 -24.84 -0.17
N LYS A 53 -45.59 -25.58 -1.29
CA LYS A 53 -44.32 -25.64 -2.00
C LYS A 53 -43.90 -24.31 -2.61
N ILE A 54 -44.82 -23.47 -3.03
CA ILE A 54 -44.53 -22.14 -3.54
C ILE A 54 -44.04 -21.24 -2.39
N GLU A 55 -44.69 -21.26 -1.23
CA GLU A 55 -44.27 -20.52 -0.04
C GLU A 55 -42.88 -20.96 0.45
N GLU A 56 -42.60 -22.26 0.51
CA GLU A 56 -41.29 -22.82 0.86
C GLU A 56 -40.21 -22.38 -0.13
N LEU A 57 -40.49 -22.40 -1.45
CA LEU A 57 -39.54 -21.92 -2.47
C LEU A 57 -39.32 -20.40 -2.45
N GLU A 58 -40.40 -19.65 -2.14
CA GLU A 58 -40.27 -18.19 -1.97
C GLU A 58 -39.40 -17.83 -0.76
N GLU A 59 -39.54 -18.55 0.36
CA GLU A 59 -38.68 -18.41 1.54
C GLU A 59 -37.21 -18.78 1.22
N GLU A 60 -36.98 -19.86 0.48
CA GLU A 60 -35.63 -20.25 0.02
C GLU A 60 -35.01 -19.20 -0.89
N ILE A 61 -35.78 -18.63 -1.81
CA ILE A 61 -35.32 -17.58 -2.72
C ILE A 61 -34.94 -16.31 -1.92
N VAL A 62 -35.71 -15.96 -0.88
CA VAL A 62 -35.38 -14.83 -0.02
C VAL A 62 -34.06 -15.09 0.72
N LYS A 63 -33.92 -16.25 1.35
CA LYS A 63 -32.67 -16.64 2.06
C LYS A 63 -31.46 -16.63 1.13
N LEU A 64 -31.58 -17.24 -0.05
CA LEU A 64 -30.49 -17.26 -1.03
C LEU A 64 -30.14 -15.86 -1.55
N LYS A 65 -31.12 -14.98 -1.70
CA LYS A 65 -30.87 -13.57 -2.06
C LYS A 65 -30.15 -12.81 -0.97
N GLU A 66 -30.51 -13.03 0.29
CA GLU A 66 -29.83 -12.43 1.45
C GLU A 66 -28.37 -12.93 1.57
N GLU A 67 -28.17 -14.24 1.44
CA GLU A 67 -26.83 -14.84 1.41
C GLU A 67 -25.99 -14.33 0.23
N ALA A 68 -26.58 -14.24 -0.96
CA ALA A 68 -25.89 -13.68 -2.11
C ALA A 68 -25.53 -12.21 -1.95
N ALA A 69 -26.41 -11.42 -1.30
CA ALA A 69 -26.12 -10.03 -0.99
C ALA A 69 -25.01 -9.90 0.07
N ALA A 70 -25.06 -10.71 1.13
CA ALA A 70 -24.03 -10.76 2.16
C ALA A 70 -22.67 -11.17 1.58
N ASN A 71 -22.64 -12.21 0.75
CA ASN A 71 -21.43 -12.68 0.07
C ASN A 71 -20.86 -11.63 -0.89
N LYS A 72 -21.71 -10.94 -1.65
CA LYS A 72 -21.26 -9.80 -2.49
C LYS A 72 -20.64 -8.69 -1.65
N ASN A 73 -21.28 -8.31 -0.56
CA ASN A 73 -20.75 -7.28 0.31
C ASN A 73 -19.41 -7.70 0.96
N ALA A 74 -19.31 -8.95 1.39
CA ALA A 74 -18.06 -9.52 1.91
C ALA A 74 -16.95 -9.53 0.84
N TYR A 75 -17.29 -9.90 -0.39
CA TYR A 75 -16.36 -9.87 -1.52
C TYR A 75 -15.87 -8.44 -1.82
N PHE A 76 -16.76 -7.47 -1.91
CA PHE A 76 -16.36 -6.07 -2.15
C PHE A 76 -15.48 -5.52 -1.03
N LYS A 77 -15.81 -5.86 0.23
CA LYS A 77 -14.99 -5.48 1.38
C LYS A 77 -13.59 -6.12 1.28
N ALA A 78 -13.51 -7.42 1.06
CA ALA A 78 -12.24 -8.13 0.91
C ALA A 78 -11.43 -7.58 -0.27
N TYR A 79 -12.06 -7.26 -1.39
CA TYR A 79 -11.42 -6.64 -2.54
C TYR A 79 -10.84 -5.26 -2.21
N ALA A 80 -11.62 -4.41 -1.53
CA ALA A 80 -11.15 -3.09 -1.10
C ALA A 80 -9.98 -3.21 -0.10
N ASP A 81 -10.06 -4.15 0.84
CA ASP A 81 -8.98 -4.40 1.80
C ASP A 81 -7.70 -4.89 1.09
N THR A 82 -7.82 -5.76 0.09
CA THR A 82 -6.65 -6.23 -0.70
C THR A 82 -6.04 -5.11 -1.54
N GLU A 83 -6.85 -4.22 -2.14
CA GLU A 83 -6.33 -3.05 -2.86
C GLU A 83 -5.60 -2.08 -1.92
N ASN A 84 -6.17 -1.81 -0.75
CA ASN A 84 -5.52 -0.95 0.25
C ASN A 84 -4.20 -1.57 0.74
N LEU A 85 -4.20 -2.89 1.00
CA LEU A 85 -3.00 -3.62 1.37
C LEU A 85 -1.93 -3.54 0.27
N LYS A 86 -2.34 -3.75 -0.99
CA LYS A 86 -1.43 -3.66 -2.14
C LYS A 86 -0.80 -2.27 -2.25
N LYS A 87 -1.59 -1.20 -2.13
CA LYS A 87 -1.09 0.19 -2.15
C LYS A 87 -0.11 0.45 -1.01
N ARG A 88 -0.42 -0.04 0.21
CA ARG A 88 0.46 0.09 1.37
C ARG A 88 1.79 -0.64 1.15
N LEU A 89 1.74 -1.92 0.73
CA LEU A 89 2.93 -2.71 0.45
C LEU A 89 3.79 -2.10 -0.66
N GLN A 90 3.17 -1.53 -1.69
CA GLN A 90 3.89 -0.82 -2.74
C GLN A 90 4.64 0.39 -2.17
N SER A 91 3.97 1.22 -1.38
CA SER A 91 4.59 2.38 -0.73
C SER A 91 5.71 1.97 0.25
N GLU A 92 5.50 0.91 1.04
CA GLU A 92 6.53 0.36 1.93
C GLU A 92 7.74 -0.17 1.13
N SER A 93 7.50 -0.89 0.03
CA SER A 93 8.56 -1.38 -0.86
C SER A 93 9.37 -0.24 -1.48
N ASP A 94 8.70 0.82 -1.93
CA ASP A 94 9.36 2.00 -2.50
C ASP A 94 10.18 2.73 -1.43
N ASN A 95 9.67 2.84 -0.20
CA ASN A 95 10.41 3.39 0.93
C ASN A 95 11.64 2.55 1.30
N VAL A 96 11.50 1.23 1.35
CA VAL A 96 12.65 0.32 1.60
C VAL A 96 13.71 0.47 0.52
N ARG A 97 13.32 0.55 -0.75
CA ARG A 97 14.25 0.80 -1.87
C ARG A 97 14.91 2.17 -1.77
N LYS A 98 14.16 3.20 -1.37
CA LYS A 98 14.63 4.58 -1.28
C LYS A 98 15.65 4.78 -0.16
N TYR A 99 15.46 4.10 0.99
CA TYR A 99 16.28 4.27 2.20
C TYR A 99 17.13 3.03 2.54
N ARG A 100 17.30 2.12 1.60
CA ARG A 100 18.05 0.87 1.80
C ARG A 100 19.44 1.08 2.43
N ILE A 101 20.12 2.14 2.02
CA ILE A 101 21.48 2.45 2.44
C ILE A 101 21.56 3.21 3.78
N GLN A 102 20.43 3.56 4.39
CA GLN A 102 20.39 4.41 5.57
C GLN A 102 21.24 3.86 6.73
N SER A 103 21.07 2.58 7.09
CA SER A 103 21.81 1.96 8.20
C SER A 103 23.31 1.93 7.92
N PHE A 104 23.70 1.51 6.71
CA PHE A 104 25.10 1.51 6.29
C PHE A 104 25.71 2.92 6.31
N ALA A 105 24.99 3.92 5.80
CA ALA A 105 25.45 5.30 5.83
C ALA A 105 25.68 5.79 7.25
N MET A 106 24.77 5.50 8.19
CA MET A 106 24.91 5.89 9.60
C MET A 106 26.13 5.24 10.26
N GLU A 107 26.47 4.01 9.90
CA GLU A 107 27.64 3.32 10.45
C GLU A 107 28.97 3.82 9.86
N ILE A 108 28.97 4.31 8.61
CA ILE A 108 30.19 4.81 7.95
C ILE A 108 30.51 6.27 8.32
N LEU A 109 29.51 7.08 8.72
CA LEU A 109 29.72 8.48 9.09
C LEU A 109 30.77 8.67 10.20
N PRO A 110 30.82 7.89 11.29
CA PRO A 110 31.87 8.02 12.30
C PRO A 110 33.29 7.74 11.76
N VAL A 111 33.40 6.86 10.76
CA VAL A 111 34.69 6.57 10.09
C VAL A 111 35.12 7.79 9.28
N LEU A 112 34.18 8.42 8.58
CA LEU A 112 34.42 9.65 7.83
C LEU A 112 34.86 10.79 8.74
N ASP A 113 34.20 10.98 9.90
CA ASP A 113 34.57 12.00 10.90
C ASP A 113 35.98 11.77 11.46
N ASN A 114 36.34 10.53 11.76
CA ASN A 114 37.69 10.21 12.25
C ASN A 114 38.74 10.45 11.17
N LEU A 115 38.43 10.19 9.92
CA LEU A 115 39.33 10.46 8.79
C LEU A 115 39.51 11.97 8.61
N GLU A 116 38.45 12.75 8.69
CA GLU A 116 38.47 14.20 8.61
C GLU A 116 39.33 14.79 9.76
N ARG A 117 39.09 14.34 11.00
CA ARG A 117 39.89 14.75 12.16
C ARG A 117 41.36 14.41 12.02
N ALA A 118 41.70 13.27 11.40
CA ALA A 118 43.08 12.89 11.15
C ALA A 118 43.77 13.77 10.09
N LEU A 119 42.99 14.27 9.12
CA LEU A 119 43.49 15.18 8.08
C LEU A 119 43.69 16.62 8.59
N ASP A 120 42.93 17.06 9.61
CA ASP A 120 43.00 18.40 10.17
C ASP A 120 44.27 18.62 11.03
N VAL A 121 44.99 17.54 11.37
CA VAL A 121 46.25 17.65 12.15
C VAL A 121 47.33 18.33 11.33
N LYS A 122 47.77 19.51 11.79
CA LYS A 122 48.88 20.23 11.16
C LYS A 122 50.20 19.53 11.42
N VAL A 123 50.85 19.01 10.41
CA VAL A 123 52.14 18.33 10.47
C VAL A 123 53.13 19.07 9.61
N ASP A 124 54.33 19.30 10.12
CA ASP A 124 55.39 20.05 9.42
C ASP A 124 56.29 19.17 8.54
N ASP A 125 56.32 17.84 8.81
CA ASP A 125 57.12 16.89 8.07
C ASP A 125 56.60 16.66 6.64
N GLN A 126 57.46 16.81 5.64
CA GLN A 126 57.12 16.66 4.20
C GLN A 126 56.67 15.24 3.82
N ASN A 127 57.20 14.21 4.48
CA ASN A 127 56.79 12.83 4.25
C ASN A 127 55.38 12.60 4.72
N VAL A 128 55.05 13.12 5.90
CA VAL A 128 53.67 13.02 6.46
C VAL A 128 52.65 13.81 5.61
N LYS A 129 53.04 14.96 5.07
CA LYS A 129 52.18 15.71 4.11
C LYS A 129 51.86 14.91 2.86
N ASN A 130 52.81 14.11 2.35
CA ASN A 130 52.58 13.25 1.18
C ASN A 130 51.60 12.11 1.53
N TYR A 131 51.71 11.50 2.72
CA TYR A 131 50.73 10.52 3.20
C TYR A 131 49.33 11.14 3.39
N ALA A 132 49.26 12.33 4.00
CA ALA A 132 48.02 13.05 4.22
C ALA A 132 47.27 13.30 2.89
N LYS A 133 47.96 13.68 1.80
CA LYS A 133 47.37 13.83 0.48
C LYS A 133 46.76 12.51 -0.05
N GLY A 134 47.40 11.36 0.22
CA GLY A 134 46.81 10.06 -0.13
C GLY A 134 45.49 9.78 0.59
N PHE A 135 45.44 10.08 1.90
CA PHE A 135 44.20 9.93 2.67
C PHE A 135 43.12 10.94 2.25
N GLU A 136 43.53 12.17 1.90
CA GLU A 136 42.61 13.17 1.36
C GLU A 136 41.91 12.68 0.07
N MET A 137 42.65 12.04 -0.84
CA MET A 137 42.09 11.44 -2.04
C MET A 137 41.09 10.31 -1.70
N ILE A 138 41.40 9.49 -0.70
CA ILE A 138 40.49 8.43 -0.24
C ILE A 138 39.21 9.05 0.37
N TYR A 139 39.36 10.10 1.19
CA TYR A 139 38.25 10.85 1.76
C TYR A 139 37.32 11.41 0.67
N GLN A 140 37.91 12.10 -0.33
CA GLN A 140 37.14 12.67 -1.44
C GLN A 140 36.40 11.59 -2.25
N GLN A 141 37.06 10.45 -2.47
CA GLN A 141 36.43 9.32 -3.17
C GLN A 141 35.27 8.74 -2.37
N LEU A 142 35.41 8.62 -1.03
CA LEU A 142 34.34 8.13 -0.17
C LEU A 142 33.14 9.08 -0.14
N VAL A 143 33.39 10.39 -0.03
CA VAL A 143 32.34 11.44 -0.10
C VAL A 143 31.66 11.40 -1.47
N HIS A 144 32.41 11.20 -2.55
CA HIS A 144 31.84 11.09 -3.88
C HIS A 144 30.89 9.89 -4.00
N ILE A 145 31.28 8.71 -3.48
CA ILE A 145 30.42 7.50 -3.47
C ILE A 145 29.16 7.75 -2.66
N LEU A 146 29.27 8.35 -1.48
CA LEU A 146 28.11 8.70 -0.64
C LEU A 146 27.15 9.65 -1.36
N ASN A 147 27.70 10.65 -2.08
CA ASN A 147 26.88 11.56 -2.88
C ASN A 147 26.15 10.86 -4.03
N GLN A 148 26.76 9.88 -4.69
CA GLN A 148 26.10 9.07 -5.74
C GLN A 148 24.92 8.28 -5.18
N GLU A 149 25.01 7.78 -3.96
CA GLU A 149 23.92 7.09 -3.26
C GLU A 149 22.86 8.04 -2.69
N GLY A 150 23.06 9.36 -2.83
CA GLY A 150 22.14 10.41 -2.41
C GLY A 150 22.32 10.87 -0.96
N VAL A 151 23.43 10.53 -0.33
CA VAL A 151 23.84 11.11 0.97
C VAL A 151 24.54 12.44 0.69
N LYS A 152 24.03 13.53 1.26
CA LYS A 152 24.58 14.89 1.08
C LYS A 152 24.92 15.49 2.43
N GLU A 153 26.00 16.28 2.45
CA GLU A 153 26.36 17.09 3.60
C GLU A 153 25.35 18.23 3.80
N ILE A 154 25.01 18.51 5.05
CA ILE A 154 24.16 19.65 5.44
C ILE A 154 25.09 20.86 5.66
N GLU A 155 25.05 21.80 4.74
CA GLU A 155 25.78 23.06 4.87
C GLU A 155 25.14 23.92 5.97
N ALA A 156 25.81 24.09 7.07
CA ALA A 156 25.33 24.86 8.23
C ALA A 156 26.08 26.15 8.48
N LEU A 157 27.35 26.26 8.08
CA LEU A 157 28.20 27.43 8.36
C LEU A 157 27.55 28.70 7.80
N ASP A 158 27.57 29.78 8.60
CA ASP A 158 27.04 31.11 8.28
C ASP A 158 25.54 31.12 7.88
N LYS A 159 24.79 30.05 8.23
CA LYS A 159 23.34 29.97 8.01
C LYS A 159 22.58 30.16 9.33
N PRO A 160 21.30 30.56 9.26
CA PRO A 160 20.45 30.58 10.44
C PRO A 160 20.27 29.16 10.99
N PHE A 161 20.20 29.06 12.31
CA PHE A 161 19.98 27.80 13.00
C PHE A 161 18.58 27.25 12.70
N ASP A 162 18.50 26.00 12.19
CA ASP A 162 17.26 25.26 11.98
C ASP A 162 17.27 24.00 12.85
N PRO A 163 16.33 23.85 13.81
CA PRO A 163 16.25 22.67 14.67
C PRO A 163 16.04 21.34 13.93
N ASN A 164 15.54 21.36 12.68
CA ASN A 164 15.32 20.15 11.90
C ASN A 164 16.62 19.54 11.35
N PHE A 165 17.64 20.37 11.12
CA PHE A 165 18.91 19.98 10.49
C PHE A 165 20.10 20.15 11.39
N HIS A 166 20.02 21.06 12.38
CA HIS A 166 21.13 21.45 13.22
C HIS A 166 20.86 21.11 14.70
N GLN A 167 21.90 20.75 15.41
CA GLN A 167 21.88 20.55 16.83
C GLN A 167 22.91 21.51 17.48
N ALA A 168 22.44 22.53 18.21
CA ALA A 168 23.28 23.44 18.93
C ALA A 168 23.90 22.75 20.17
N LEU A 169 25.21 22.73 20.27
CA LEU A 169 25.94 22.20 21.42
C LEU A 169 26.36 23.31 22.35
N MET A 170 26.76 24.45 21.80
CA MET A 170 27.26 25.61 22.55
C MET A 170 26.71 26.90 21.94
N GLN A 171 26.61 27.94 22.80
CA GLN A 171 26.35 29.30 22.38
C GLN A 171 27.57 30.15 22.72
N GLU A 172 27.98 31.01 21.80
CA GLU A 172 29.13 31.87 21.95
C GLU A 172 28.81 33.23 21.34
N ALA A 173 29.07 34.29 22.12
CA ALA A 173 28.91 35.63 21.59
C ALA A 173 30.09 35.95 20.65
N LYS A 174 29.77 36.27 19.38
CA LYS A 174 30.76 36.65 18.37
C LYS A 174 30.41 38.01 17.84
N ASP A 175 31.35 38.96 17.99
CA ASP A 175 31.15 40.33 17.48
C ASP A 175 30.91 40.34 15.96
N GLY A 176 29.84 41.00 15.54
CA GLY A 176 29.51 41.18 14.13
C GLY A 176 28.66 40.06 13.51
N VAL A 177 28.16 39.08 14.29
CA VAL A 177 27.24 38.02 13.84
C VAL A 177 25.88 38.18 14.54
N GLU A 178 24.81 38.11 13.78
CA GLU A 178 23.46 38.18 14.33
C GLU A 178 23.17 36.98 15.25
N SER A 179 22.36 37.19 16.29
CA SER A 179 21.91 36.13 17.19
C SER A 179 21.19 35.02 16.43
N GLY A 180 21.47 33.75 16.76
CA GLY A 180 20.87 32.59 16.12
C GLY A 180 21.53 32.13 14.80
N MET A 181 22.68 32.69 14.44
CA MET A 181 23.50 32.24 13.32
C MET A 181 24.50 31.16 13.74
N VAL A 182 24.78 30.23 12.84
CA VAL A 182 25.81 29.20 13.05
C VAL A 182 27.19 29.80 12.85
N ILE A 183 28.00 29.78 13.92
CA ILE A 183 29.36 30.34 13.92
C ILE A 183 30.40 29.32 13.48
N GLU A 184 30.25 28.09 13.93
CA GLU A 184 31.19 27.00 13.70
C GLU A 184 30.48 25.66 13.61
N VAL A 185 30.96 24.79 12.73
CA VAL A 185 30.50 23.39 12.61
C VAL A 185 31.47 22.50 13.37
N LEU A 186 31.01 21.89 14.45
CA LEU A 186 31.82 20.95 15.26
C LEU A 186 31.82 19.53 14.67
N GLN A 187 30.69 19.15 14.04
CA GLN A 187 30.55 17.86 13.37
C GLN A 187 29.59 17.99 12.21
N LYS A 188 29.99 17.52 11.06
CA LYS A 188 29.18 17.59 9.83
C LYS A 188 27.94 16.72 9.94
N GLY A 189 26.80 17.27 9.54
CA GLY A 189 25.55 16.57 9.39
C GLY A 189 25.38 16.05 7.98
N TYR A 190 24.59 14.99 7.84
CA TYR A 190 24.32 14.37 6.55
C TYR A 190 22.82 14.04 6.41
N MET A 191 22.34 14.18 5.19
CA MET A 191 20.97 13.80 4.82
C MET A 191 20.98 12.81 3.66
N LEU A 192 20.05 11.85 3.70
CA LEU A 192 19.80 10.91 2.62
C LEU A 192 18.54 11.32 1.88
N LYS A 193 18.70 11.90 0.70
CA LYS A 193 17.61 12.47 -0.11
C LYS A 193 16.84 13.53 0.68
N ASP A 194 15.69 13.16 1.25
CA ASP A 194 14.77 14.00 2.02
C ASP A 194 14.78 13.71 3.55
N ARG A 195 15.61 12.74 3.98
CA ARG A 195 15.66 12.31 5.38
C ARG A 195 17.01 12.64 6.01
N VAL A 196 16.98 13.31 7.16
CA VAL A 196 18.18 13.58 7.94
C VAL A 196 18.69 12.26 8.55
N LEU A 197 19.95 11.92 8.28
CA LEU A 197 20.66 10.79 8.88
C LEU A 197 21.24 11.19 10.24
N ARG A 198 21.89 12.38 10.27
CA ARG A 198 22.49 12.96 11.47
C ARG A 198 22.45 14.47 11.34
N ALA A 199 21.97 15.16 12.37
CA ALA A 199 22.00 16.61 12.45
C ALA A 199 23.45 17.11 12.54
N THR A 200 23.69 18.30 12.00
CA THR A 200 24.98 18.99 12.12
C THR A 200 25.15 19.53 13.57
N LEU A 201 26.23 19.17 14.24
CA LEU A 201 26.56 19.77 15.53
C LEU A 201 27.21 21.12 15.32
N VAL A 202 26.60 22.16 15.86
CA VAL A 202 27.01 23.56 15.62
C VAL A 202 27.14 24.35 16.88
N LYS A 203 28.00 25.38 16.81
CA LYS A 203 27.99 26.53 17.74
C LYS A 203 27.12 27.63 17.12
N VAL A 204 26.27 28.24 17.92
CA VAL A 204 25.37 29.32 17.51
C VAL A 204 25.75 30.63 18.23
N SER A 205 25.48 31.73 17.54
CA SER A 205 25.64 33.08 18.12
C SER A 205 24.53 33.32 19.15
N GLU A 206 24.90 33.91 20.31
CA GLU A 206 23.98 34.37 21.34
C GLU A 206 23.17 35.59 20.88
#